data_ad0ae0cd805074b64c609741c371992e
#
_entry.id   ad0ae0cd805074b64c609741c371992e
#
_cell.length_a   1.000
_cell.length_b   1.000
_cell.length_c   1.000
_cell.angle_alpha   90.00
_cell.angle_beta   90.00
_cell.angle_gamma   90.00
#
_symmetry.space_group_name_H-M   'P 1'
#
loop_
_entity.id
_entity.type
_entity.pdbx_description
1 polymer ?
#
loop_
_entity_poly.entity_id
_entity_poly.type
_entity_poly.pdbx_seq_one_letter_code
_entity_poly.pdbx_strand_id
1 'polypeptide(L)'
;RHSTSRQLLLSVAFLFTFTLSGFAQAQAAQDTTAQAEAGQETAAADTAPAGLGDAAAGKELFNSLCAACHKPYSNSIGPALNGVTDRHEMEWLYEWIKNSAAMIASGDPEANAIYEEWGQTAMPAFPQLSNDDIDNILAYVEQPKPEPQAASGGAAGEAGASGGSGGVSTNVILGILVFVLAILLLVLFLVNKTLRNFASASGIVIPEKPKRKPIYKAFVENQFLVLVSAVFVQVGIDKGYQPIQPIHYSHRIHAGDNEIECKYCHSSARTSKHSGIPSLNVCMNCHKSIAEVAPETATDEYSKEFYDKEIQKLYAAAGWDPASRTYSGEEEPVKWVRIHNLPDFAYFNHSQHVSVAGIECQKCHGPIEEMEIVYQDAPLTMGWCINCHRETNIRIEGNEYYEKIHEELSKKYGVEELTAAQMGGLECGKCHY
;
A
#
# COMPACT_ATOMS: atom_id res chain seq x y z
N ARG A 1 -27.92 -40.48 -29.47
CA ARG A 1 -26.63 -39.93 -29.02
C ARG A 1 -26.33 -38.51 -29.55
N HIS A 2 -27.12 -37.98 -30.53
CA HIS A 2 -26.91 -36.60 -31.06
C HIS A 2 -27.70 -35.50 -30.34
N SER A 3 -28.59 -35.82 -29.39
CA SER A 3 -29.46 -34.84 -28.70
C SER A 3 -28.76 -34.08 -27.55
N THR A 4 -27.85 -34.71 -26.84
CA THR A 4 -27.15 -34.10 -25.67
C THR A 4 -26.12 -33.05 -26.06
N SER A 5 -25.46 -33.21 -27.20
CA SER A 5 -24.46 -32.26 -27.69
C SER A 5 -25.04 -30.92 -28.15
N ARG A 6 -26.27 -30.94 -28.72
CA ARG A 6 -26.96 -29.71 -29.15
C ARG A 6 -27.52 -28.89 -27.98
N GLN A 7 -27.92 -29.55 -26.89
CA GLN A 7 -28.41 -28.85 -25.68
C GLN A 7 -27.27 -28.21 -24.89
N LEU A 8 -26.09 -28.82 -24.90
CA LEU A 8 -24.89 -28.23 -24.27
C LEU A 8 -24.42 -26.95 -24.98
N LEU A 9 -24.47 -26.96 -26.33
CA LEU A 9 -24.10 -25.78 -27.14
C LEU A 9 -25.07 -24.61 -26.98
N LEU A 10 -26.37 -24.87 -26.83
CA LEU A 10 -27.37 -23.82 -26.58
C LEU A 10 -27.28 -23.22 -25.17
N SER A 11 -26.90 -24.01 -24.15
CA SER A 11 -26.70 -23.53 -22.78
C SER A 11 -25.44 -22.66 -22.67
N VAL A 12 -24.38 -23.00 -23.36
CA VAL A 12 -23.15 -22.20 -23.43
C VAL A 12 -23.37 -20.90 -24.21
N ALA A 13 -24.14 -20.92 -25.29
CA ALA A 13 -24.48 -19.74 -26.07
C ALA A 13 -25.36 -18.74 -25.27
N PHE A 14 -26.28 -19.25 -24.43
CA PHE A 14 -27.13 -18.38 -23.60
C PHE A 14 -26.38 -17.72 -22.43
N LEU A 15 -25.39 -18.41 -21.84
CA LEU A 15 -24.50 -17.83 -20.83
C LEU A 15 -23.56 -16.75 -21.42
N PHE A 16 -23.07 -16.97 -22.64
CA PHE A 16 -22.19 -16.02 -23.33
C PHE A 16 -22.91 -14.72 -23.73
N THR A 17 -24.20 -14.81 -24.12
CA THR A 17 -25.00 -13.62 -24.47
C THR A 17 -25.38 -12.78 -23.25
N PHE A 18 -25.56 -13.37 -22.06
CA PHE A 18 -25.90 -12.61 -20.87
C PHE A 18 -24.69 -11.89 -20.25
N THR A 19 -23.47 -12.47 -20.38
CA THR A 19 -22.24 -11.82 -19.93
C THR A 19 -21.78 -10.70 -20.87
N LEU A 20 -22.01 -10.81 -22.20
CA LEU A 20 -21.70 -9.74 -23.14
C LEU A 20 -22.64 -8.53 -23.02
N SER A 21 -23.92 -8.74 -22.65
CA SER A 21 -24.84 -7.61 -22.46
C SER A 21 -24.53 -6.78 -21.20
N GLY A 22 -23.96 -7.40 -20.17
CA GLY A 22 -23.52 -6.69 -18.96
C GLY A 22 -22.29 -5.82 -19.19
N PHE A 23 -21.37 -6.26 -20.05
CA PHE A 23 -20.15 -5.51 -20.40
C PHE A 23 -20.43 -4.31 -21.35
N ALA A 24 -21.41 -4.45 -22.25
CA ALA A 24 -21.75 -3.36 -23.18
C ALA A 24 -22.48 -2.19 -22.49
N GLN A 25 -23.19 -2.43 -21.40
CA GLN A 25 -23.86 -1.36 -20.65
C GLN A 25 -22.94 -0.60 -19.69
N ALA A 26 -21.84 -1.20 -19.25
CA ALA A 26 -20.86 -0.51 -18.41
C ALA A 26 -19.96 0.46 -19.23
N GLN A 27 -19.78 0.21 -20.53
CA GLN A 27 -18.97 1.04 -21.41
C GLN A 27 -19.69 2.27 -21.99
N ALA A 28 -21.02 2.24 -22.05
CA ALA A 28 -21.82 3.36 -22.57
C ALA A 28 -22.05 4.50 -21.54
N ALA A 29 -21.68 4.30 -20.27
CA ALA A 29 -21.85 5.31 -19.23
C ALA A 29 -20.58 6.15 -18.96
N GLN A 30 -19.48 5.88 -19.64
CA GLN A 30 -18.20 6.58 -19.43
C GLN A 30 -17.82 7.63 -20.46
N ASP A 31 -18.63 7.78 -21.53
CA ASP A 31 -18.24 8.64 -22.67
C ASP A 31 -18.90 10.04 -22.69
N THR A 32 -19.46 10.52 -21.58
CA THR A 32 -20.16 11.83 -21.57
C THR A 32 -19.77 12.78 -20.45
N THR A 33 -18.52 12.77 -19.97
CA THR A 33 -18.03 13.92 -19.18
C THR A 33 -16.51 14.05 -19.26
N ALA A 34 -15.99 14.58 -20.34
CA ALA A 34 -14.64 15.11 -20.39
C ALA A 34 -14.57 16.27 -21.39
N GLN A 35 -15.15 17.39 -21.05
CA GLN A 35 -14.77 18.72 -21.56
C GLN A 35 -15.05 19.71 -20.44
N ALA A 36 -14.04 20.07 -19.67
CA ALA A 36 -13.97 21.30 -18.90
C ALA A 36 -12.48 21.64 -18.65
N GLU A 37 -12.02 22.58 -19.43
CA GLU A 37 -11.11 23.68 -19.11
C GLU A 37 -9.79 23.36 -18.38
N ALA A 38 -8.71 23.52 -19.16
CA ALA A 38 -7.36 23.79 -18.69
C ALA A 38 -7.36 25.11 -17.89
N GLY A 39 -7.48 24.99 -16.57
CA GLY A 39 -7.14 26.07 -15.66
C GLY A 39 -5.63 26.07 -15.48
N GLN A 40 -4.98 27.13 -15.93
CA GLN A 40 -3.60 27.46 -15.59
C GLN A 40 -3.45 27.50 -14.07
N GLU A 41 -2.81 26.49 -13.51
CA GLU A 41 -2.30 26.53 -12.15
C GLU A 41 -1.08 27.45 -12.16
N THR A 42 -1.30 28.68 -11.70
CA THR A 42 -0.20 29.58 -11.38
C THR A 42 0.58 28.95 -10.25
N ALA A 43 1.76 28.43 -10.57
CA ALA A 43 2.76 28.05 -9.60
C ALA A 43 2.94 29.22 -8.61
N ALA A 44 2.65 28.95 -7.32
CA ALA A 44 3.06 29.84 -6.25
C ALA A 44 4.57 29.97 -6.35
N ALA A 45 5.05 31.18 -6.56
CA ALA A 45 6.46 31.47 -6.70
C ALA A 45 7.19 30.99 -5.43
N ASP A 46 8.09 30.04 -5.62
CA ASP A 46 9.07 29.59 -4.65
C ASP A 46 9.90 30.80 -4.22
N THR A 47 9.61 31.36 -3.04
CA THR A 47 10.47 32.38 -2.41
C THR A 47 11.50 31.66 -1.52
N ALA A 48 12.40 30.91 -2.16
CA ALA A 48 13.64 30.52 -1.49
C ALA A 48 14.52 31.77 -1.30
N PRO A 49 15.25 31.90 -0.18
CA PRO A 49 16.25 32.95 -0.02
C PRO A 49 17.20 32.92 -1.20
N ALA A 50 17.45 34.06 -1.85
CA ALA A 50 18.30 34.15 -3.01
C ALA A 50 19.73 33.70 -2.63
N GLY A 51 20.14 32.48 -3.03
CA GLY A 51 21.49 31.98 -2.82
C GLY A 51 21.62 30.53 -2.33
N LEU A 52 20.54 29.92 -1.87
CA LEU A 52 20.48 28.50 -1.54
C LEU A 52 20.02 27.68 -2.77
N GLY A 53 20.25 26.37 -2.77
CA GLY A 53 19.98 25.48 -3.90
C GLY A 53 18.51 25.29 -4.30
N ASP A 54 18.22 24.20 -5.01
CA ASP A 54 16.88 23.82 -5.47
C ASP A 54 16.08 23.15 -4.33
N ALA A 55 15.04 23.83 -3.86
CA ALA A 55 14.20 23.34 -2.78
C ALA A 55 13.36 22.09 -3.13
N ALA A 56 13.04 21.87 -4.42
CA ALA A 56 12.33 20.68 -4.85
C ALA A 56 13.23 19.43 -4.78
N ALA A 57 14.45 19.54 -5.29
CA ALA A 57 15.47 18.51 -5.14
C ALA A 57 15.83 18.28 -3.66
N GLY A 58 15.90 19.37 -2.88
CA GLY A 58 16.15 19.31 -1.44
C GLY A 58 15.07 18.58 -0.66
N LYS A 59 13.79 18.73 -1.03
CA LYS A 59 12.69 18.01 -0.43
C LYS A 59 12.85 16.49 -0.59
N GLU A 60 13.23 16.01 -1.76
CA GLU A 60 13.45 14.59 -1.99
C GLU A 60 14.59 14.03 -1.14
N LEU A 61 15.72 14.76 -1.06
CA LEU A 61 16.84 14.39 -0.22
C LEU A 61 16.51 14.44 1.26
N PHE A 62 15.82 15.50 1.72
CA PHE A 62 15.36 15.64 3.10
C PHE A 62 14.47 14.46 3.50
N ASN A 63 13.44 14.17 2.71
CA ASN A 63 12.50 13.09 2.98
C ASN A 63 13.19 11.72 3.02
N SER A 64 14.20 11.50 2.19
CA SER A 64 14.90 10.21 2.13
C SER A 64 15.96 10.01 3.21
N LEU A 65 16.55 11.08 3.76
CA LEU A 65 17.72 11.00 4.63
C LEU A 65 17.52 11.66 6.00
N CYS A 66 16.72 12.72 6.10
CA CYS A 66 16.63 13.59 7.26
C CYS A 66 15.30 13.48 8.01
N ALA A 67 14.18 13.27 7.29
CA ALA A 67 12.82 13.32 7.84
C ALA A 67 12.55 12.27 8.93
N ALA A 68 13.33 11.19 8.98
CA ALA A 68 13.24 10.19 10.04
C ALA A 68 13.52 10.75 11.45
N CYS A 69 14.38 11.78 11.53
CA CYS A 69 14.80 12.37 12.79
C CYS A 69 14.44 13.84 12.93
N HIS A 70 14.30 14.56 11.82
CA HIS A 70 14.05 16.00 11.80
C HIS A 70 12.74 16.37 11.11
N LYS A 71 12.10 17.43 11.59
CA LYS A 71 11.00 18.12 10.88
C LYS A 71 11.42 19.56 10.59
N PRO A 72 10.96 20.17 9.48
CA PRO A 72 11.32 21.56 9.20
C PRO A 72 10.89 22.52 10.31
N TYR A 73 9.66 22.41 10.81
CA TYR A 73 9.04 23.45 11.67
C TYR A 73 8.77 23.02 13.12
N SER A 74 9.16 21.83 13.52
CA SER A 74 8.96 21.33 14.88
C SER A 74 10.06 20.37 15.30
N ASN A 75 10.33 20.32 16.59
CA ASN A 75 11.26 19.33 17.13
C ASN A 75 10.67 17.92 16.99
N SER A 76 11.54 16.96 16.74
CA SER A 76 11.26 15.53 16.69
C SER A 76 12.33 14.78 17.50
N ILE A 77 12.97 13.77 16.94
CA ILE A 77 14.15 13.12 17.55
C ILE A 77 15.32 14.10 17.58
N GLY A 78 15.45 14.93 16.56
CA GLY A 78 16.37 16.06 16.47
C GLY A 78 15.65 17.40 16.44
N PRO A 79 16.40 18.53 16.43
CA PRO A 79 15.85 19.87 16.37
C PRO A 79 15.07 20.16 15.09
N ALA A 80 14.15 21.13 15.16
CA ALA A 80 13.54 21.76 13.99
C ALA A 80 14.63 22.42 13.14
N LEU A 81 14.58 22.23 11.83
CA LEU A 81 15.64 22.70 10.91
C LEU A 81 15.36 24.06 10.29
N ASN A 82 14.11 24.55 10.29
CA ASN A 82 13.82 25.89 9.77
C ASN A 82 14.58 26.93 10.57
N GLY A 83 15.24 27.85 9.88
CA GLY A 83 16.14 28.86 10.47
C GLY A 83 17.50 28.28 10.90
N VAL A 84 17.90 27.11 10.42
CA VAL A 84 19.19 26.51 10.79
C VAL A 84 20.37 27.30 10.20
N THR A 85 20.19 27.91 9.04
CA THR A 85 21.20 28.77 8.37
C THR A 85 21.42 30.11 9.07
N ASP A 86 20.46 30.55 9.90
CA ASP A 86 20.62 31.72 10.78
C ASP A 86 21.35 31.39 12.08
N ARG A 87 21.35 30.11 12.47
CA ARG A 87 21.93 29.63 13.75
C ARG A 87 23.37 29.17 13.60
N HIS A 88 23.75 28.69 12.43
CA HIS A 88 25.05 28.07 12.18
C HIS A 88 25.62 28.53 10.85
N GLU A 89 26.96 28.67 10.78
CA GLU A 89 27.67 29.03 9.55
C GLU A 89 27.60 27.88 8.53
N MET A 90 27.55 28.20 7.22
CA MET A 90 27.37 27.21 6.15
C MET A 90 28.51 26.17 6.13
N GLU A 91 29.77 26.60 6.28
CA GLU A 91 30.92 25.69 6.36
C GLU A 91 30.83 24.72 7.53
N TRP A 92 30.33 25.19 8.68
CA TRP A 92 30.09 24.35 9.84
C TRP A 92 28.96 23.33 9.57
N LEU A 93 27.87 23.74 8.92
CA LEU A 93 26.77 22.86 8.53
C LEU A 93 27.21 21.77 7.57
N TYR A 94 28.08 22.07 6.58
CA TYR A 94 28.61 21.05 5.67
C TYR A 94 29.40 19.98 6.41
N GLU A 95 30.27 20.38 7.36
CA GLU A 95 31.07 19.43 8.15
C GLU A 95 30.18 18.64 9.11
N TRP A 96 29.25 19.31 9.78
CA TRP A 96 28.32 18.70 10.72
C TRP A 96 27.46 17.64 10.05
N ILE A 97 26.82 17.93 8.93
CA ILE A 97 25.95 17.01 8.20
C ILE A 97 26.74 15.83 7.65
N LYS A 98 27.95 16.09 7.11
CA LYS A 98 28.79 15.02 6.56
C LYS A 98 29.35 14.09 7.63
N ASN A 99 29.72 14.60 8.79
CA ASN A 99 30.28 13.76 9.87
C ASN A 99 30.22 14.43 11.26
N SER A 100 29.03 14.48 11.86
CA SER A 100 28.85 15.05 13.20
C SER A 100 29.68 14.35 14.27
N ALA A 101 29.87 13.03 14.16
CA ALA A 101 30.66 12.27 15.13
C ALA A 101 32.15 12.69 15.14
N ALA A 102 32.71 13.02 13.98
CA ALA A 102 34.08 13.52 13.91
C ALA A 102 34.22 14.93 14.52
N MET A 103 33.24 15.80 14.33
CA MET A 103 33.22 17.14 14.92
C MET A 103 33.10 17.08 16.46
N ILE A 104 32.23 16.21 16.99
CA ILE A 104 32.11 15.96 18.44
C ILE A 104 33.46 15.46 18.98
N ALA A 105 34.07 14.47 18.31
CA ALA A 105 35.36 13.90 18.74
C ALA A 105 36.53 14.89 18.65
N SER A 106 36.48 15.89 17.76
CA SER A 106 37.50 16.95 17.66
C SER A 106 37.44 17.95 18.79
N GLY A 107 36.35 17.93 19.59
CA GLY A 107 36.16 18.88 20.69
C GLY A 107 35.53 20.21 20.26
N ASP A 108 34.90 20.26 19.08
CA ASP A 108 34.21 21.47 18.62
C ASP A 108 33.15 21.88 19.66
N PRO A 109 33.17 23.13 20.17
CA PRO A 109 32.31 23.54 21.28
C PRO A 109 30.82 23.53 20.90
N GLU A 110 30.50 23.91 19.67
CA GLU A 110 29.12 24.00 19.18
C GLU A 110 28.54 22.60 18.94
N ALA A 111 29.33 21.72 18.31
CA ALA A 111 28.97 20.33 18.11
C ALA A 111 28.73 19.59 19.44
N ASN A 112 29.58 19.82 20.43
CA ASN A 112 29.42 19.20 21.74
C ASN A 112 28.21 19.76 22.51
N ALA A 113 27.92 21.06 22.40
CA ALA A 113 26.75 21.67 23.02
C ALA A 113 25.46 21.07 22.46
N ILE A 114 25.33 20.95 21.15
CA ILE A 114 24.16 20.29 20.50
C ILE A 114 24.07 18.83 20.91
N TYR A 115 25.17 18.10 20.92
CA TYR A 115 25.22 16.70 21.29
C TYR A 115 24.73 16.48 22.74
N GLU A 116 25.12 17.33 23.68
CA GLU A 116 24.65 17.27 25.08
C GLU A 116 23.19 17.67 25.22
N GLU A 117 22.75 18.73 24.51
CA GLU A 117 21.37 19.21 24.52
C GLU A 117 20.38 18.13 24.05
N TRP A 118 20.78 17.35 23.03
CA TRP A 118 19.95 16.32 22.41
C TRP A 118 20.26 14.90 22.96
N GLY A 119 20.57 14.80 24.24
CA GLY A 119 20.66 13.53 24.97
C GLY A 119 21.82 12.63 24.51
N GLN A 120 22.90 13.22 24.05
CA GLN A 120 24.10 12.52 23.57
C GLN A 120 23.81 11.57 22.39
N THR A 121 22.85 11.94 21.55
CA THR A 121 22.53 11.23 20.31
C THR A 121 23.27 11.88 19.16
N ALA A 122 24.26 11.18 18.61
CA ALA A 122 24.99 11.66 17.43
C ALA A 122 24.13 11.46 16.17
N MET A 123 24.06 12.50 15.32
CA MET A 123 23.43 12.41 14.01
C MET A 123 24.22 11.40 13.12
N PRO A 124 23.57 10.54 12.34
CA PRO A 124 24.27 9.69 11.36
C PRO A 124 25.13 10.52 10.40
N ALA A 125 26.28 9.99 9.98
CA ALA A 125 27.14 10.64 9.01
C ALA A 125 26.62 10.44 7.58
N PHE A 126 26.66 11.51 6.76
CA PHE A 126 26.25 11.50 5.35
C PHE A 126 27.41 11.93 4.43
N PRO A 127 28.54 11.19 4.39
CA PRO A 127 29.72 11.57 3.64
C PRO A 127 29.52 11.56 2.11
N GLN A 128 28.44 10.96 1.63
CA GLN A 128 28.07 10.89 0.22
C GLN A 128 27.40 12.18 -0.29
N LEU A 129 26.94 13.06 0.59
CA LEU A 129 26.30 14.32 0.17
C LEU A 129 27.35 15.33 -0.29
N SER A 130 27.15 15.91 -1.47
CA SER A 130 27.89 17.08 -1.93
C SER A 130 27.43 18.34 -1.16
N ASN A 131 28.18 19.44 -1.28
CA ASN A 131 27.72 20.71 -0.73
C ASN A 131 26.44 21.19 -1.43
N ASP A 132 26.33 20.98 -2.75
CA ASP A 132 25.13 21.32 -3.51
C ASP A 132 23.89 20.53 -3.04
N ASP A 133 24.05 19.24 -2.67
CA ASP A 133 22.95 18.46 -2.08
C ASP A 133 22.52 19.02 -0.73
N ILE A 134 23.47 19.45 0.08
CA ILE A 134 23.19 20.08 1.39
C ILE A 134 22.52 21.44 1.18
N ASP A 135 22.97 22.25 0.22
CA ASP A 135 22.35 23.52 -0.12
C ASP A 135 20.89 23.34 -0.58
N ASN A 136 20.62 22.31 -1.37
CA ASN A 136 19.26 21.94 -1.77
C ASN A 136 18.40 21.56 -0.56
N ILE A 137 18.92 20.75 0.37
CA ILE A 137 18.22 20.38 1.61
C ILE A 137 17.94 21.62 2.45
N LEU A 138 18.92 22.50 2.62
CA LEU A 138 18.77 23.75 3.38
C LEU A 138 17.75 24.69 2.72
N ALA A 139 17.75 24.81 1.39
CA ALA A 139 16.76 25.57 0.63
C ALA A 139 15.33 25.06 0.89
N TYR A 140 15.14 23.75 1.06
CA TYR A 140 13.83 23.19 1.39
C TYR A 140 13.41 23.49 2.83
N VAL A 141 14.27 23.30 3.82
CA VAL A 141 13.89 23.46 5.23
C VAL A 141 13.74 24.93 5.64
N GLU A 142 14.33 25.87 4.88
CA GLU A 142 14.18 27.30 5.09
C GLU A 142 12.93 27.91 4.44
N GLN A 143 12.14 27.12 3.72
CA GLN A 143 10.86 27.60 3.20
C GLN A 143 9.94 28.04 4.35
N PRO A 144 9.10 29.08 4.14
CA PRO A 144 8.12 29.48 5.13
C PRO A 144 7.12 28.34 5.37
N LYS A 145 6.70 28.19 6.65
CA LYS A 145 5.73 27.15 7.02
C LYS A 145 4.46 27.31 6.18
N PRO A 146 4.00 26.28 5.45
CA PRO A 146 2.76 26.33 4.70
C PRO A 146 1.61 26.70 5.64
N GLU A 147 0.83 27.73 5.31
CA GLU A 147 -0.41 27.98 6.03
C GLU A 147 -1.37 26.81 5.77
N PRO A 148 -2.15 26.36 6.77
CA PRO A 148 -3.14 25.33 6.56
C PRO A 148 -4.13 25.81 5.51
N GLN A 149 -4.01 25.34 4.28
CA GLN A 149 -5.05 25.55 3.28
C GLN A 149 -6.31 24.86 3.81
N ALA A 150 -7.32 25.66 4.10
CA ALA A 150 -8.65 25.15 4.39
C ALA A 150 -9.03 24.25 3.20
N ALA A 151 -9.24 22.97 3.47
CA ALA A 151 -9.60 21.99 2.48
C ALA A 151 -10.80 22.47 1.68
N SER A 152 -10.54 23.03 0.49
CA SER A 152 -11.58 23.27 -0.51
C SER A 152 -12.01 21.89 -1.01
N GLY A 153 -13.25 21.51 -0.67
CA GLY A 153 -13.82 20.22 -0.97
C GLY A 153 -13.71 19.85 -2.43
N GLY A 154 -12.76 18.99 -2.74
CA GLY A 154 -12.79 18.16 -3.93
C GLY A 154 -13.71 16.98 -3.63
N ALA A 155 -14.74 16.79 -4.45
CA ALA A 155 -15.69 15.71 -4.33
C ALA A 155 -14.97 14.37 -4.24
N ALA A 156 -14.94 13.81 -3.01
CA ALA A 156 -14.55 12.45 -2.78
C ALA A 156 -15.57 11.55 -3.48
N GLY A 157 -15.10 10.81 -4.46
CA GLY A 157 -15.82 9.63 -4.92
C GLY A 157 -16.01 8.71 -3.71
N GLU A 158 -17.25 8.30 -3.45
CA GLU A 158 -17.63 7.39 -2.39
C GLU A 158 -16.88 6.05 -2.53
N ALA A 159 -15.70 5.96 -1.93
CA ALA A 159 -15.19 4.69 -1.45
C ALA A 159 -15.76 4.52 -0.04
N GLY A 160 -16.67 3.57 0.14
CA GLY A 160 -17.36 3.34 1.37
C GLY A 160 -16.44 3.18 2.55
N ALA A 161 -16.37 4.22 3.37
CA ALA A 161 -15.85 4.14 4.71
C ALA A 161 -16.80 3.28 5.54
N SER A 162 -16.40 2.05 5.86
CA SER A 162 -17.01 1.32 6.96
C SER A 162 -16.47 1.88 8.27
N GLY A 163 -17.03 2.98 8.71
CA GLY A 163 -16.86 3.45 10.07
C GLY A 163 -17.37 2.40 11.04
N GLY A 164 -16.52 2.01 11.98
CA GLY A 164 -16.90 1.16 13.09
C GLY A 164 -17.92 1.81 14.01
N SER A 165 -19.19 1.61 13.73
CA SER A 165 -20.23 1.51 14.71
C SER A 165 -20.70 0.07 14.68
N GLY A 166 -20.93 -0.58 15.85
CA GLY A 166 -21.21 -2.01 16.02
C GLY A 166 -22.33 -2.59 15.17
N GLY A 167 -22.23 -2.46 13.87
CA GLY A 167 -23.08 -3.01 12.86
C GLY A 167 -22.56 -4.36 12.40
N VAL A 168 -23.43 -5.36 12.43
CA VAL A 168 -23.18 -6.71 11.94
C VAL A 168 -22.62 -6.64 10.52
N SER A 169 -21.44 -7.22 10.27
CA SER A 169 -20.79 -7.17 8.94
C SER A 169 -21.73 -7.65 7.84
N THR A 170 -21.64 -7.05 6.66
CA THR A 170 -22.47 -7.42 5.49
C THR A 170 -22.41 -8.93 5.20
N ASN A 171 -21.29 -9.58 5.45
CA ASN A 171 -21.11 -11.02 5.30
C ASN A 171 -21.91 -11.81 6.32
N VAL A 172 -22.04 -11.32 7.56
CA VAL A 172 -22.87 -11.93 8.61
C VAL A 172 -24.34 -11.75 8.28
N ILE A 173 -24.76 -10.57 7.80
CA ILE A 173 -26.14 -10.32 7.34
C ILE A 173 -26.49 -11.25 6.18
N LEU A 174 -25.60 -11.37 5.19
CA LEU A 174 -25.78 -12.27 4.07
C LEU A 174 -25.84 -13.74 4.51
N GLY A 175 -24.98 -14.13 5.45
CA GLY A 175 -24.98 -15.47 6.05
C GLY A 175 -26.29 -15.78 6.77
N ILE A 176 -26.83 -14.85 7.57
CA ILE A 176 -28.11 -14.97 8.24
C ILE A 176 -29.26 -15.08 7.22
N LEU A 177 -29.20 -14.25 6.15
CA LEU A 177 -30.21 -14.29 5.09
C LEU A 177 -30.25 -15.66 4.40
N VAL A 178 -29.09 -16.21 4.03
CA VAL A 178 -28.95 -17.54 3.41
C VAL A 178 -29.46 -18.62 4.36
N PHE A 179 -29.12 -18.52 5.65
CA PHE A 179 -29.58 -19.47 6.67
C PHE A 179 -31.08 -19.43 6.85
N VAL A 180 -31.70 -18.24 6.93
CA VAL A 180 -33.16 -18.06 7.02
C VAL A 180 -33.86 -18.62 5.78
N LEU A 181 -33.33 -18.36 4.58
CA LEU A 181 -33.84 -18.93 3.34
C LEU A 181 -33.74 -20.46 3.33
N ALA A 182 -32.68 -21.05 3.81
CA ALA A 182 -32.51 -22.49 3.93
C ALA A 182 -33.56 -23.10 4.89
N ILE A 183 -33.81 -22.46 6.04
CA ILE A 183 -34.84 -22.87 7.00
C ILE A 183 -36.24 -22.78 6.36
N LEU A 184 -36.55 -21.67 5.66
CA LEU A 184 -37.81 -21.52 4.97
C LEU A 184 -38.04 -22.62 3.93
N LEU A 185 -37.04 -22.96 3.14
CA LEU A 185 -37.08 -24.04 2.17
C LEU A 185 -37.29 -25.38 2.85
N LEU A 186 -36.62 -25.63 3.99
CA LEU A 186 -36.81 -26.84 4.79
C LEU A 186 -38.23 -26.93 5.35
N VAL A 187 -38.74 -25.83 5.90
CA VAL A 187 -40.12 -25.77 6.43
C VAL A 187 -41.14 -26.03 5.32
N LEU A 188 -40.98 -25.37 4.17
CA LEU A 188 -41.85 -25.60 3.00
C LEU A 188 -41.80 -27.05 2.51
N PHE A 189 -40.60 -27.66 2.54
CA PHE A 189 -40.44 -29.07 2.20
C PHE A 189 -41.20 -29.97 3.19
N LEU A 190 -41.03 -29.71 4.49
CA LEU A 190 -41.71 -30.49 5.56
C LEU A 190 -43.24 -30.33 5.49
N VAL A 191 -43.74 -29.10 5.31
CA VAL A 191 -45.17 -28.81 5.12
C VAL A 191 -45.71 -29.53 3.90
N ASN A 192 -45.00 -29.45 2.77
CA ASN A 192 -45.42 -30.15 1.55
C ASN A 192 -45.45 -31.68 1.75
N LYS A 193 -44.45 -32.25 2.47
CA LYS A 193 -44.39 -33.66 2.83
C LYS A 193 -45.58 -34.06 3.72
N THR A 194 -45.87 -33.26 4.76
CA THR A 194 -46.99 -33.53 5.70
C THR A 194 -48.33 -33.42 4.99
N LEU A 195 -48.55 -32.39 4.17
CA LEU A 195 -49.77 -32.23 3.38
C LEU A 195 -50.02 -33.41 2.41
N ARG A 196 -48.94 -33.90 1.77
CA ARG A 196 -49.02 -35.09 0.89
C ARG A 196 -49.38 -36.36 1.66
N ASN A 197 -48.78 -36.55 2.85
CA ASN A 197 -49.09 -37.68 3.71
C ASN A 197 -50.54 -37.62 4.19
N PHE A 198 -51.01 -36.42 4.56
CA PHE A 198 -52.42 -36.22 5.00
C PHE A 198 -53.39 -36.45 3.84
N ALA A 199 -53.13 -35.92 2.66
CA ALA A 199 -53.97 -36.10 1.48
C ALA A 199 -54.06 -37.59 1.07
N SER A 200 -52.94 -38.33 1.11
CA SER A 200 -52.92 -39.77 0.83
C SER A 200 -53.70 -40.57 1.88
N ALA A 201 -53.60 -40.18 3.18
CA ALA A 201 -54.39 -40.82 4.26
C ALA A 201 -55.89 -40.53 4.16
N SER A 202 -56.22 -39.37 3.58
CA SER A 202 -57.66 -38.96 3.34
C SER A 202 -58.25 -39.49 2.04
N GLY A 203 -57.47 -40.35 1.30
CA GLY A 203 -57.96 -40.96 0.06
C GLY A 203 -58.02 -40.02 -1.14
N ILE A 204 -57.43 -38.84 -1.03
CA ILE A 204 -57.34 -37.88 -2.11
C ILE A 204 -56.16 -38.31 -3.09
N VAL A 205 -56.54 -38.53 -4.33
CA VAL A 205 -55.54 -38.86 -5.39
C VAL A 205 -54.71 -37.65 -5.70
N ILE A 206 -53.44 -37.65 -5.22
CA ILE A 206 -52.46 -36.58 -5.53
C ILE A 206 -51.95 -36.83 -6.95
N PRO A 207 -52.08 -35.85 -7.87
CA PRO A 207 -51.51 -36.02 -9.20
C PRO A 207 -50.02 -36.27 -9.13
N GLU A 208 -49.51 -37.19 -9.95
CA GLU A 208 -48.06 -37.45 -10.03
C GLU A 208 -47.34 -36.18 -10.35
N LYS A 209 -46.16 -35.99 -9.71
CA LYS A 209 -45.31 -34.84 -9.98
C LYS A 209 -44.96 -34.79 -11.47
N PRO A 210 -45.21 -33.67 -12.15
CA PRO A 210 -44.81 -33.56 -13.55
C PRO A 210 -43.33 -33.90 -13.65
N LYS A 211 -42.96 -34.79 -14.58
CA LYS A 211 -41.57 -35.15 -14.84
C LYS A 211 -40.80 -33.85 -15.13
N ARG A 212 -39.88 -33.49 -14.23
CA ARG A 212 -39.05 -32.26 -14.40
C ARG A 212 -38.39 -32.32 -15.78
N LYS A 213 -38.61 -31.26 -16.58
CA LYS A 213 -38.05 -31.19 -17.92
C LYS A 213 -36.53 -31.29 -17.81
N PRO A 214 -35.87 -32.01 -18.72
CA PRO A 214 -34.39 -32.16 -18.67
C PRO A 214 -33.66 -30.82 -18.66
N ILE A 215 -34.26 -29.76 -19.19
CA ILE A 215 -33.77 -28.38 -19.18
C ILE A 215 -33.64 -27.84 -17.75
N TYR A 216 -34.59 -28.11 -16.86
CA TYR A 216 -34.55 -27.63 -15.46
C TYR A 216 -33.38 -28.32 -14.69
N LYS A 217 -33.17 -29.60 -14.91
CA LYS A 217 -32.09 -30.34 -14.30
C LYS A 217 -30.75 -29.82 -14.76
N ALA A 218 -30.56 -29.59 -16.07
CA ALA A 218 -29.35 -29.00 -16.64
C ALA A 218 -29.10 -27.59 -16.11
N PHE A 219 -30.14 -26.78 -15.93
CA PHE A 219 -30.02 -25.44 -15.37
C PHE A 219 -29.51 -25.47 -13.92
N VAL A 220 -30.07 -26.33 -13.05
CA VAL A 220 -29.64 -26.45 -11.65
C VAL A 220 -28.19 -26.98 -11.55
N GLU A 221 -27.83 -27.96 -12.37
CA GLU A 221 -26.48 -28.51 -12.42
C GLU A 221 -25.46 -27.47 -12.91
N ASN A 222 -25.82 -26.65 -13.91
CA ASN A 222 -24.97 -25.56 -14.38
C ASN A 222 -24.80 -24.44 -13.33
N GLN A 223 -25.87 -24.08 -12.60
CA GLN A 223 -25.77 -23.09 -11.51
C GLN A 223 -24.88 -23.57 -10.38
N PHE A 224 -24.95 -24.84 -10.02
CA PHE A 224 -24.04 -25.43 -9.04
C PHE A 224 -22.59 -25.37 -9.52
N LEU A 225 -22.34 -25.71 -10.78
CA LEU A 225 -21.00 -25.65 -11.37
C LEU A 225 -20.45 -24.21 -11.39
N VAL A 226 -21.28 -23.22 -11.74
CA VAL A 226 -20.90 -21.79 -11.70
C VAL A 226 -20.56 -21.34 -10.28
N LEU A 227 -21.39 -21.75 -9.30
CA LEU A 227 -21.13 -21.40 -7.88
C LEU A 227 -19.81 -22.01 -7.39
N VAL A 228 -19.58 -23.28 -7.68
CA VAL A 228 -18.34 -23.99 -7.35
C VAL A 228 -17.15 -23.33 -8.04
N SER A 229 -17.27 -23.02 -9.32
CA SER A 229 -16.20 -22.31 -10.06
C SER A 229 -15.93 -20.93 -9.47
N ALA A 230 -16.94 -20.17 -9.07
CA ALA A 230 -16.77 -18.86 -8.43
C ALA A 230 -16.00 -18.95 -7.10
N VAL A 231 -16.25 -20.02 -6.30
CA VAL A 231 -15.49 -20.27 -5.08
C VAL A 231 -14.03 -20.62 -5.40
N PHE A 232 -13.80 -21.49 -6.41
CA PHE A 232 -12.43 -21.87 -6.79
C PHE A 232 -11.60 -20.70 -7.34
N VAL A 233 -12.23 -19.75 -8.03
CA VAL A 233 -11.55 -18.54 -8.54
C VAL A 233 -11.06 -17.63 -7.39
N GLN A 234 -11.68 -17.71 -6.21
CA GLN A 234 -11.26 -16.95 -5.02
C GLN A 234 -10.09 -17.61 -4.27
N VAL A 235 -9.76 -18.86 -4.58
CA VAL A 235 -8.63 -19.54 -3.94
C VAL A 235 -7.30 -18.94 -4.43
N GLY A 236 -6.46 -18.54 -3.49
CA GLY A 236 -5.16 -17.89 -3.78
C GLY A 236 -5.24 -16.36 -3.94
N ILE A 237 -6.38 -15.74 -3.63
CA ILE A 237 -6.48 -14.29 -3.50
C ILE A 237 -6.36 -13.96 -2.01
N ASP A 238 -5.20 -13.45 -1.62
CA ASP A 238 -4.85 -13.21 -0.21
C ASP A 238 -5.22 -11.78 0.27
N LYS A 239 -6.16 -11.11 -0.42
CA LYS A 239 -6.64 -9.79 -0.01
C LYS A 239 -7.18 -9.83 1.43
N GLY A 240 -6.67 -8.92 2.28
CA GLY A 240 -7.01 -8.88 3.71
C GLY A 240 -6.20 -9.86 4.57
N TYR A 241 -5.22 -10.57 3.99
CA TYR A 241 -4.32 -11.41 4.78
C TYR A 241 -3.50 -10.55 5.73
N GLN A 242 -3.65 -10.79 7.02
CA GLN A 242 -3.08 -9.99 8.12
C GLN A 242 -2.54 -10.93 9.20
N PRO A 243 -1.33 -11.48 9.03
CA PRO A 243 -0.74 -12.41 10.00
C PRO A 243 -0.24 -11.68 11.25
N ILE A 244 -0.22 -12.39 12.37
CA ILE A 244 0.42 -11.92 13.60
C ILE A 244 1.94 -11.91 13.38
N GLN A 245 2.58 -10.79 13.70
CA GLN A 245 4.03 -10.61 13.61
C GLN A 245 4.71 -10.89 14.95
N PRO A 246 5.99 -11.29 14.97
CA PRO A 246 6.74 -11.53 16.21
C PRO A 246 6.86 -10.31 17.09
N ILE A 247 7.03 -9.14 16.48
CA ILE A 247 6.99 -7.82 17.11
C ILE A 247 5.83 -7.06 16.45
N HIS A 248 4.98 -6.46 17.26
CA HIS A 248 3.91 -5.60 16.77
C HIS A 248 4.53 -4.28 16.26
N TYR A 249 4.67 -4.18 14.94
CA TYR A 249 5.19 -2.98 14.29
C TYR A 249 4.06 -2.22 13.61
N SER A 250 3.79 -1.01 14.10
CA SER A 250 2.75 -0.13 13.56
C SER A 250 3.31 0.78 12.49
N HIS A 251 2.85 0.62 11.25
CA HIS A 251 3.16 1.58 10.18
C HIS A 251 2.44 2.90 10.40
N ARG A 252 1.26 2.89 11.01
CA ARG A 252 0.54 4.12 11.40
C ARG A 252 1.42 5.03 12.23
N ILE A 253 2.07 4.51 13.27
CA ILE A 253 2.95 5.30 14.14
C ILE A 253 4.18 5.80 13.37
N HIS A 254 4.82 4.95 12.56
CA HIS A 254 6.08 5.30 11.91
C HIS A 254 5.89 6.10 10.63
N ALA A 255 5.08 5.62 9.70
CA ALA A 255 4.87 6.25 8.40
C ALA A 255 3.74 7.28 8.42
N GLY A 256 2.71 7.08 9.27
CA GLY A 256 1.60 8.02 9.45
C GLY A 256 1.96 9.15 10.41
N ASP A 257 1.95 8.87 11.72
CA ASP A 257 2.09 9.91 12.75
C ASP A 257 3.47 10.60 12.72
N ASN A 258 4.54 9.85 12.43
CA ASN A 258 5.91 10.38 12.35
C ASN A 258 6.38 10.71 10.92
N GLU A 259 5.58 10.43 9.90
CA GLU A 259 5.86 10.76 8.49
C GLU A 259 7.20 10.21 7.97
N ILE A 260 7.65 9.05 8.51
CA ILE A 260 8.88 8.39 8.05
C ILE A 260 8.63 7.77 6.69
N GLU A 261 9.42 8.20 5.69
CA GLU A 261 9.30 7.69 4.33
C GLU A 261 9.51 6.18 4.22
N CYS A 262 8.69 5.52 3.40
CA CYS A 262 8.78 4.08 3.14
C CYS A 262 10.19 3.64 2.74
N LYS A 263 10.86 4.47 1.92
CA LYS A 263 12.20 4.20 1.35
C LYS A 263 13.33 4.30 2.39
N TYR A 264 13.09 4.91 3.55
CA TYR A 264 14.05 4.91 4.65
C TYR A 264 14.28 3.50 5.19
N CYS A 265 13.20 2.78 5.45
CA CYS A 265 13.25 1.40 5.95
C CYS A 265 13.35 0.38 4.80
N HIS A 266 12.61 0.57 3.72
CA HIS A 266 12.57 -0.32 2.56
C HIS A 266 13.47 0.19 1.42
N SER A 267 14.71 0.57 1.74
CA SER A 267 15.65 1.19 0.80
C SER A 267 15.94 0.34 -0.44
N SER A 268 15.93 -0.99 -0.30
CA SER A 268 16.19 -1.93 -1.39
C SER A 268 15.09 -1.94 -2.46
N ALA A 269 13.89 -1.40 -2.19
CA ALA A 269 12.83 -1.26 -3.19
C ALA A 269 13.26 -0.39 -4.39
N ARG A 270 14.22 0.52 -4.20
CA ARG A 270 14.74 1.40 -5.27
C ARG A 270 15.72 0.71 -6.20
N THR A 271 16.44 -0.28 -5.72
CA THR A 271 17.61 -0.85 -6.41
C THR A 271 17.51 -2.35 -6.66
N SER A 272 16.57 -3.02 -6.02
CA SER A 272 16.46 -4.48 -6.04
C SER A 272 15.09 -4.94 -6.53
N LYS A 273 15.05 -6.19 -6.96
CA LYS A 273 13.84 -6.95 -7.24
C LYS A 273 12.94 -7.05 -5.98
N HIS A 274 13.54 -7.20 -4.80
CA HIS A 274 12.83 -7.31 -3.52
C HIS A 274 12.99 -6.02 -2.70
N SER A 275 11.91 -5.55 -2.07
CA SER A 275 11.99 -4.40 -1.19
C SER A 275 12.68 -4.72 0.14
N GLY A 276 12.63 -5.97 0.57
CA GLY A 276 13.22 -6.43 1.82
C GLY A 276 12.56 -5.85 3.08
N ILE A 277 12.79 -6.51 4.20
CA ILE A 277 12.53 -5.97 5.54
C ILE A 277 13.86 -5.40 6.04
N PRO A 278 13.88 -4.19 6.66
CA PRO A 278 15.11 -3.60 7.17
C PRO A 278 15.74 -4.47 8.26
N SER A 279 17.05 -4.45 8.36
CA SER A 279 17.77 -5.04 9.49
C SER A 279 17.45 -4.27 10.78
N LEU A 280 17.61 -4.90 11.95
CA LEU A 280 17.38 -4.27 13.23
C LEU A 280 18.21 -3.00 13.46
N ASN A 281 19.35 -2.87 12.78
CA ASN A 281 20.18 -1.66 12.84
C ASN A 281 19.42 -0.41 12.39
N VAL A 282 18.53 -0.54 11.40
CA VAL A 282 17.71 0.59 10.95
C VAL A 282 16.73 1.03 12.05
N CYS A 283 16.11 0.07 12.74
CA CYS A 283 15.24 0.35 13.88
C CYS A 283 16.03 1.04 15.00
N MET A 284 17.23 0.54 15.29
CA MET A 284 18.10 1.06 16.36
C MET A 284 18.71 2.42 16.05
N ASN A 285 18.61 2.97 14.84
CA ASN A 285 18.98 4.36 14.59
C ASN A 285 18.19 5.33 15.47
N CYS A 286 16.91 5.04 15.71
CA CYS A 286 16.02 5.84 16.56
C CYS A 286 15.82 5.22 17.94
N HIS A 287 15.60 3.89 18.01
CA HIS A 287 15.25 3.21 19.26
C HIS A 287 16.39 3.09 20.28
N LYS A 288 17.63 3.44 19.94
CA LYS A 288 18.67 3.67 20.97
C LYS A 288 18.30 4.78 21.95
N SER A 289 17.50 5.75 21.51
CA SER A 289 17.09 6.92 22.29
C SER A 289 15.60 6.90 22.63
N ILE A 290 14.79 6.12 21.91
CA ILE A 290 13.34 6.01 22.12
C ILE A 290 13.06 4.66 22.76
N ALA A 291 12.98 4.65 24.10
CA ALA A 291 12.73 3.45 24.89
C ALA A 291 11.23 3.20 25.17
N GLU A 292 10.40 4.20 24.99
CA GLU A 292 8.97 4.16 25.22
C GLU A 292 8.22 5.09 24.26
N VAL A 293 6.94 4.83 24.01
CA VAL A 293 6.10 5.69 23.19
C VAL A 293 5.54 6.87 23.99
N ALA A 294 5.19 7.94 23.29
CA ALA A 294 4.48 9.07 23.90
C ALA A 294 3.07 8.64 24.37
N PRO A 295 2.52 9.21 25.45
CA PRO A 295 1.19 8.84 25.95
C PRO A 295 0.07 8.94 24.91
N GLU A 296 0.14 9.93 24.03
CA GLU A 296 -0.82 10.19 22.95
C GLU A 296 -0.77 9.16 21.83
N THR A 297 0.25 8.32 21.78
CA THR A 297 0.36 7.22 20.80
C THR A 297 -0.63 6.10 21.09
N ALA A 298 -1.08 5.96 22.35
CA ALA A 298 -2.04 4.96 22.76
C ALA A 298 -3.38 5.11 22.02
N THR A 299 -4.02 3.98 21.76
CA THR A 299 -5.35 3.91 21.15
C THR A 299 -6.31 3.18 22.08
N ASP A 300 -7.60 3.13 21.75
CA ASP A 300 -8.59 2.35 22.50
C ASP A 300 -8.27 0.84 22.51
N GLU A 301 -7.55 0.37 21.49
CA GLU A 301 -7.18 -1.05 21.31
C GLU A 301 -5.79 -1.38 21.89
N TYR A 302 -4.84 -0.46 21.79
CA TYR A 302 -3.43 -0.67 22.17
C TYR A 302 -2.99 0.40 23.16
N SER A 303 -2.68 -0.01 24.40
CA SER A 303 -2.20 0.90 25.43
C SER A 303 -0.72 1.28 25.24
N LYS A 304 -0.27 2.36 25.92
CA LYS A 304 1.14 2.73 25.95
C LYS A 304 2.03 1.56 26.41
N GLU A 305 1.62 0.87 27.47
CA GLU A 305 2.37 -0.25 28.03
C GLU A 305 2.47 -1.44 27.07
N PHE A 306 1.50 -1.60 26.16
CA PHE A 306 1.58 -2.57 25.09
C PHE A 306 2.71 -2.23 24.12
N TYR A 307 2.75 -1.00 23.60
CA TYR A 307 3.80 -0.56 22.69
C TYR A 307 5.19 -0.58 23.33
N ASP A 308 5.31 -0.14 24.57
CA ASP A 308 6.57 -0.17 25.32
C ASP A 308 7.12 -1.61 25.43
N LYS A 309 6.26 -2.59 25.65
CA LYS A 309 6.67 -4.02 25.64
C LYS A 309 7.13 -4.49 24.27
N GLU A 310 6.55 -3.99 23.19
CA GLU A 310 7.00 -4.34 21.83
C GLU A 310 8.39 -3.74 21.55
N ILE A 311 8.70 -2.54 22.04
CA ILE A 311 10.06 -1.96 22.00
C ILE A 311 11.05 -2.84 22.81
N GLN A 312 10.65 -3.38 23.95
CA GLN A 312 11.51 -4.30 24.71
C GLN A 312 11.82 -5.60 23.95
N LYS A 313 10.87 -6.10 23.13
CA LYS A 313 11.16 -7.24 22.22
C LYS A 313 12.20 -6.88 21.16
N LEU A 314 12.13 -5.65 20.62
CA LEU A 314 13.16 -5.16 19.70
C LEU A 314 14.53 -5.12 20.37
N TYR A 315 14.61 -4.62 21.61
CA TYR A 315 15.87 -4.57 22.37
C TYR A 315 16.43 -5.97 22.63
N ALA A 316 15.58 -6.92 23.03
CA ALA A 316 16.00 -8.30 23.24
C ALA A 316 16.54 -8.90 21.92
N ALA A 317 15.86 -8.68 20.79
CA ALA A 317 16.29 -9.16 19.49
C ALA A 317 17.59 -8.51 19.00
N ALA A 318 17.80 -7.23 19.29
CA ALA A 318 19.01 -6.49 18.92
C ALA A 318 20.17 -6.67 19.91
N GLY A 319 19.95 -7.36 21.04
CA GLY A 319 20.94 -7.46 22.12
C GLY A 319 21.28 -6.09 22.76
N TRP A 320 20.32 -5.15 22.79
CA TRP A 320 20.51 -3.81 23.33
C TRP A 320 20.06 -3.69 24.79
N ASP A 321 20.95 -3.22 25.64
CA ASP A 321 20.60 -2.85 27.02
C ASP A 321 20.40 -1.33 27.13
N PRO A 322 19.16 -0.85 27.33
CA PRO A 322 18.87 0.58 27.43
C PRO A 322 19.47 1.24 28.68
N ALA A 323 19.73 0.48 29.75
CA ALA A 323 20.29 1.02 30.98
C ALA A 323 21.78 1.34 30.84
N SER A 324 22.55 0.44 30.27
CA SER A 324 23.98 0.66 30.00
C SER A 324 24.23 1.33 28.64
N ARG A 325 23.22 1.43 27.77
CA ARG A 325 23.32 1.92 26.37
C ARG A 325 24.39 1.19 25.57
N THR A 326 24.48 -0.12 25.75
CA THR A 326 25.46 -0.98 25.06
C THR A 326 24.80 -2.20 24.46
N TYR A 327 25.47 -2.80 23.46
CA TYR A 327 25.07 -4.09 22.89
C TYR A 327 25.75 -5.24 23.66
N SER A 328 24.98 -6.27 24.00
CA SER A 328 25.48 -7.49 24.64
C SER A 328 26.33 -8.35 23.68
N GLY A 329 26.13 -8.20 22.37
CA GLY A 329 26.66 -9.08 21.34
C GLY A 329 25.87 -10.35 21.12
N GLU A 330 24.79 -10.57 21.85
CA GLU A 330 23.83 -11.66 21.66
C GLU A 330 22.62 -11.12 20.92
N GLU A 331 22.54 -11.38 19.61
CA GLU A 331 21.44 -10.93 18.75
C GLU A 331 20.57 -12.14 18.37
N GLU A 332 19.25 -11.94 18.33
CA GLU A 332 18.30 -12.94 17.85
C GLU A 332 17.53 -12.41 16.64
N PRO A 333 17.61 -13.06 15.45
CA PRO A 333 16.91 -12.60 14.27
C PRO A 333 15.40 -12.66 14.43
N VAL A 334 14.72 -11.56 14.12
CA VAL A 334 13.25 -11.50 14.10
C VAL A 334 12.73 -12.22 12.85
N LYS A 335 11.93 -13.25 13.05
CA LYS A 335 11.34 -14.06 11.96
C LYS A 335 10.01 -13.45 11.51
N TRP A 336 10.09 -12.37 10.72
CA TRP A 336 8.92 -11.72 10.17
C TRP A 336 8.10 -12.63 9.26
N VAL A 337 6.78 -12.56 9.40
CA VAL A 337 5.86 -13.28 8.51
C VAL A 337 5.61 -12.43 7.26
N ARG A 338 5.88 -13.01 6.10
CA ARG A 338 5.69 -12.34 4.81
C ARG A 338 4.19 -12.19 4.51
N ILE A 339 3.77 -10.97 4.19
CA ILE A 339 2.37 -10.63 3.90
C ILE A 339 2.08 -10.71 2.41
N HIS A 340 2.86 -9.99 1.60
CA HIS A 340 2.67 -9.93 0.15
C HIS A 340 3.45 -11.05 -0.53
N ASN A 341 2.73 -12.05 -1.02
CA ASN A 341 3.30 -13.20 -1.72
C ASN A 341 2.84 -13.24 -3.17
N LEU A 342 3.78 -13.50 -4.07
CA LEU A 342 3.48 -13.92 -5.44
C LEU A 342 3.86 -15.39 -5.59
N PRO A 343 3.19 -16.15 -6.48
CA PRO A 343 3.61 -17.50 -6.83
C PRO A 343 5.05 -17.54 -7.35
N ASP A 344 5.78 -18.61 -7.11
CA ASP A 344 7.21 -18.73 -7.46
C ASP A 344 7.49 -18.52 -8.95
N PHE A 345 6.52 -18.83 -9.80
CA PHE A 345 6.59 -18.64 -11.26
C PHE A 345 6.29 -17.20 -11.70
N ALA A 346 5.93 -16.28 -10.79
CA ALA A 346 5.66 -14.89 -11.11
C ALA A 346 6.85 -14.01 -10.75
N TYR A 347 7.41 -13.35 -11.78
CA TYR A 347 8.48 -12.38 -11.60
C TYR A 347 7.91 -10.98 -11.37
N PHE A 348 8.39 -10.33 -10.32
CA PHE A 348 8.12 -8.92 -10.03
C PHE A 348 9.41 -8.23 -9.57
N ASN A 349 9.63 -6.99 -10.03
CA ASN A 349 10.81 -6.22 -9.68
C ASN A 349 10.41 -4.85 -9.15
N HIS A 350 10.64 -4.61 -7.86
CA HIS A 350 10.32 -3.33 -7.21
C HIS A 350 11.07 -2.16 -7.87
N SER A 351 12.35 -2.28 -8.17
CA SER A 351 13.12 -1.17 -8.73
C SER A 351 12.58 -0.67 -10.08
N GLN A 352 12.03 -1.55 -10.90
CA GLN A 352 11.40 -1.16 -12.16
C GLN A 352 10.10 -0.36 -11.95
N HIS A 353 9.34 -0.68 -10.90
CA HIS A 353 8.09 0.01 -10.59
C HIS A 353 8.31 1.28 -9.78
N VAL A 354 9.22 1.24 -8.79
CA VAL A 354 9.45 2.36 -7.87
C VAL A 354 10.39 3.41 -8.45
N SER A 355 11.55 3.00 -8.97
CA SER A 355 12.57 3.96 -9.44
C SER A 355 12.41 4.31 -10.90
N VAL A 356 12.11 3.33 -11.77
CA VAL A 356 11.99 3.60 -13.21
C VAL A 356 10.62 4.15 -13.57
N ALA A 357 9.54 3.50 -13.09
CA ALA A 357 8.18 3.94 -13.40
C ALA A 357 7.65 5.03 -12.45
N GLY A 358 8.30 5.27 -11.30
CA GLY A 358 7.87 6.28 -10.33
C GLY A 358 6.53 6.00 -9.66
N ILE A 359 6.16 4.72 -9.54
CA ILE A 359 4.86 4.33 -8.95
C ILE A 359 4.95 4.42 -7.43
N GLU A 360 3.97 5.09 -6.83
CA GLU A 360 3.84 5.22 -5.38
C GLU A 360 3.54 3.87 -4.71
N CYS A 361 4.07 3.69 -3.50
CA CYS A 361 3.96 2.45 -2.75
C CYS A 361 2.50 2.05 -2.49
N GLN A 362 1.66 3.03 -2.18
CA GLN A 362 0.24 2.87 -1.87
C GLN A 362 -0.57 2.28 -3.03
N LYS A 363 -0.12 2.44 -4.27
CA LYS A 363 -0.80 1.87 -5.44
C LYS A 363 -0.95 0.35 -5.36
N CYS A 364 0.04 -0.31 -4.73
CA CYS A 364 0.07 -1.77 -4.58
C CYS A 364 -0.18 -2.23 -3.14
N HIS A 365 0.28 -1.44 -2.16
CA HIS A 365 0.24 -1.81 -0.75
C HIS A 365 -0.95 -1.20 0.01
N GLY A 366 -1.73 -0.30 -0.62
CA GLY A 366 -2.80 0.43 0.05
C GLY A 366 -2.29 1.52 1.00
N PRO A 367 -3.15 2.08 1.85
CA PRO A 367 -2.80 3.16 2.78
C PRO A 367 -1.99 2.62 3.97
N ILE A 368 -0.74 2.20 3.72
CA ILE A 368 0.14 1.59 4.72
C ILE A 368 0.33 2.51 5.93
N GLU A 369 0.40 3.82 5.70
CA GLU A 369 0.53 4.85 6.72
C GLU A 369 -0.66 4.94 7.69
N GLU A 370 -1.79 4.31 7.35
CA GLU A 370 -2.96 4.22 8.23
C GLU A 370 -3.04 2.84 8.93
N MET A 371 -2.17 1.88 8.55
CA MET A 371 -2.26 0.51 9.04
C MET A 371 -1.54 0.33 10.37
N GLU A 372 -2.27 -0.01 11.41
CA GLU A 372 -1.70 -0.47 12.68
C GLU A 372 -1.05 -1.84 12.51
N ILE A 373 -1.75 -2.77 11.92
CA ILE A 373 -1.22 -4.05 11.47
C ILE A 373 -1.34 -4.13 9.96
N VAL A 374 -0.25 -4.36 9.27
CA VAL A 374 -0.24 -4.43 7.81
C VAL A 374 -1.01 -5.65 7.32
N TYR A 375 -1.87 -5.42 6.34
CA TYR A 375 -2.59 -6.47 5.61
C TYR A 375 -2.38 -6.30 4.10
N GLN A 376 -2.59 -7.36 3.35
CA GLN A 376 -2.56 -7.30 1.89
C GLN A 376 -3.81 -6.58 1.37
N ASP A 377 -3.66 -5.37 0.86
CA ASP A 377 -4.77 -4.58 0.31
C ASP A 377 -5.11 -4.98 -1.13
N ALA A 378 -4.14 -4.92 -2.02
CA ALA A 378 -4.36 -5.28 -3.42
C ALA A 378 -4.42 -6.81 -3.60
N PRO A 379 -5.24 -7.31 -4.55
CA PRO A 379 -5.38 -8.75 -4.78
C PRO A 379 -4.12 -9.38 -5.39
N LEU A 380 -3.23 -8.60 -5.98
CA LEU A 380 -1.97 -9.01 -6.63
C LEU A 380 -2.12 -10.16 -7.64
N THR A 381 -3.31 -10.28 -8.24
CA THR A 381 -3.58 -11.29 -9.26
C THR A 381 -3.01 -10.88 -10.62
N MET A 382 -2.80 -11.85 -11.52
CA MET A 382 -2.36 -11.57 -12.90
C MET A 382 -3.27 -10.54 -13.60
N GLY A 383 -4.60 -10.67 -13.44
CA GLY A 383 -5.56 -9.74 -14.04
C GLY A 383 -5.41 -8.31 -13.50
N TRP A 384 -5.12 -8.17 -12.20
CA TRP A 384 -4.88 -6.86 -11.58
C TRP A 384 -3.62 -6.19 -12.15
N CYS A 385 -2.52 -6.94 -12.28
CA CYS A 385 -1.29 -6.43 -12.88
C CYS A 385 -1.49 -6.04 -14.36
N ILE A 386 -2.18 -6.88 -15.14
CA ILE A 386 -2.49 -6.63 -16.54
C ILE A 386 -3.31 -5.35 -16.72
N ASN A 387 -4.32 -5.13 -15.87
CA ASN A 387 -5.15 -3.93 -15.96
C ASN A 387 -4.33 -2.67 -15.63
N CYS A 388 -3.50 -2.72 -14.59
CA CYS A 388 -2.58 -1.63 -14.29
C CYS A 388 -1.66 -1.31 -15.49
N HIS A 389 -1.05 -2.30 -16.13
CA HIS A 389 -0.19 -2.10 -17.30
C HIS A 389 -0.93 -1.57 -18.54
N ARG A 390 -2.23 -1.80 -18.64
CA ARG A 390 -3.07 -1.24 -19.72
C ARG A 390 -3.42 0.20 -19.53
N GLU A 391 -3.49 0.65 -18.28
CA GLU A 391 -3.97 1.98 -17.89
C GLU A 391 -2.83 2.94 -17.54
N THR A 392 -1.69 2.42 -17.09
CA THR A 392 -0.59 3.25 -16.60
C THR A 392 0.34 3.64 -17.74
N ASN A 393 0.51 4.95 -17.95
CA ASN A 393 1.50 5.50 -18.86
C ASN A 393 2.91 5.29 -18.31
N ILE A 394 3.86 5.09 -19.20
CA ILE A 394 5.26 4.94 -18.80
C ILE A 394 5.89 6.32 -18.54
N ARG A 395 6.75 6.37 -17.54
CA ARG A 395 7.62 7.52 -17.32
C ARG A 395 8.87 7.36 -18.22
N ILE A 396 9.13 8.36 -19.06
CA ILE A 396 10.25 8.34 -20.01
C ILE A 396 11.35 9.31 -19.64
N GLU A 397 11.06 10.32 -18.82
CA GLU A 397 11.96 11.38 -18.43
C GLU A 397 13.28 10.85 -17.84
N GLY A 398 14.41 11.33 -18.37
CA GLY A 398 15.74 10.97 -17.90
C GLY A 398 16.25 9.58 -18.32
N ASN A 399 15.58 8.93 -19.31
CA ASN A 399 16.00 7.62 -19.80
C ASN A 399 16.05 7.58 -21.32
N GLU A 400 17.21 7.91 -21.91
CA GLU A 400 17.41 7.97 -23.38
C GLU A 400 17.00 6.69 -24.13
N TYR A 401 17.07 5.53 -23.49
CA TYR A 401 16.67 4.28 -24.11
C TYR A 401 15.16 4.23 -24.30
N TYR A 402 14.39 4.61 -23.30
CA TYR A 402 12.94 4.66 -23.39
C TYR A 402 12.43 5.82 -24.24
N GLU A 403 13.12 6.96 -24.26
CA GLU A 403 12.78 8.11 -25.11
C GLU A 403 12.76 7.72 -26.59
N LYS A 404 13.81 7.05 -27.08
CA LYS A 404 13.89 6.60 -28.47
C LYS A 404 12.80 5.60 -28.83
N ILE A 405 12.56 4.60 -27.98
CA ILE A 405 11.51 3.60 -28.20
C ILE A 405 10.13 4.24 -28.15
N HIS A 406 9.92 5.18 -27.22
CA HIS A 406 8.68 5.92 -27.09
C HIS A 406 8.37 6.70 -28.39
N GLU A 407 9.33 7.43 -28.94
CA GLU A 407 9.14 8.18 -30.19
C GLU A 407 8.70 7.28 -31.36
N GLU A 408 9.34 6.14 -31.54
CA GLU A 408 9.03 5.18 -32.58
C GLU A 408 7.62 4.55 -32.41
N LEU A 409 7.30 4.16 -31.17
CA LEU A 409 6.01 3.52 -30.86
C LEU A 409 4.87 4.52 -30.82
N SER A 410 5.08 5.75 -30.33
CA SER A 410 4.08 6.83 -30.39
C SER A 410 3.65 7.13 -31.82
N LYS A 411 4.60 7.23 -32.73
CA LYS A 411 4.33 7.35 -34.18
C LYS A 411 3.54 6.17 -34.71
N LYS A 412 3.91 4.94 -34.29
CA LYS A 412 3.27 3.70 -34.73
C LYS A 412 1.82 3.58 -34.24
N TYR A 413 1.56 3.95 -32.99
CA TYR A 413 0.22 3.84 -32.38
C TYR A 413 -0.61 5.09 -32.54
N GLY A 414 -0.03 6.22 -32.94
CA GLY A 414 -0.71 7.51 -33.11
C GLY A 414 -1.17 8.12 -31.78
N VAL A 415 -0.39 7.93 -30.73
CA VAL A 415 -0.66 8.44 -29.37
C VAL A 415 0.52 9.28 -28.87
N GLU A 416 0.25 10.24 -27.99
CA GLU A 416 1.30 11.08 -27.38
C GLU A 416 2.03 10.33 -26.26
N GLU A 417 1.29 9.59 -25.44
CA GLU A 417 1.83 8.81 -24.34
C GLU A 417 1.56 7.32 -24.53
N LEU A 418 2.52 6.51 -24.13
CA LEU A 418 2.44 5.06 -24.24
C LEU A 418 2.15 4.43 -22.88
N THR A 419 1.23 3.47 -22.86
CA THR A 419 1.03 2.62 -21.69
C THR A 419 2.12 1.55 -21.58
N ALA A 420 2.30 1.00 -20.39
CA ALA A 420 3.21 -0.13 -20.17
C ALA A 420 2.86 -1.33 -21.10
N ALA A 421 1.57 -1.54 -21.39
CA ALA A 421 1.10 -2.56 -22.32
C ALA A 421 1.63 -2.34 -23.75
N GLN A 422 1.59 -1.10 -24.24
CA GLN A 422 2.07 -0.75 -25.58
C GLN A 422 3.60 -0.86 -25.72
N MET A 423 4.30 -0.78 -24.58
CA MET A 423 5.75 -1.03 -24.50
C MET A 423 6.12 -2.51 -24.32
N GLY A 424 5.17 -3.42 -24.49
CA GLY A 424 5.40 -4.87 -24.36
C GLY A 424 5.31 -5.40 -22.94
N GLY A 425 4.82 -4.61 -21.99
CA GLY A 425 4.67 -5.02 -20.59
C GLY A 425 3.62 -6.11 -20.32
N LEU A 426 2.92 -6.58 -21.36
CA LEU A 426 1.97 -7.70 -21.29
C LEU A 426 2.52 -9.00 -21.88
N GLU A 427 3.75 -9.04 -22.35
CA GLU A 427 4.37 -10.26 -22.85
C GLU A 427 4.54 -11.27 -21.69
N CYS A 428 4.12 -12.53 -21.93
CA CYS A 428 4.14 -13.56 -20.88
C CYS A 428 5.51 -13.69 -20.19
N GLY A 429 6.59 -13.68 -20.97
CA GLY A 429 7.97 -13.80 -20.47
C GLY A 429 8.49 -12.58 -19.67
N LYS A 430 7.73 -11.50 -19.54
CA LYS A 430 8.07 -10.37 -18.65
C LYS A 430 7.68 -10.65 -17.19
N CYS A 431 6.69 -11.51 -17.00
CA CYS A 431 6.14 -11.84 -15.69
C CYS A 431 6.31 -13.33 -15.31
N HIS A 432 6.57 -14.20 -16.30
CA HIS A 432 6.72 -15.63 -16.08
C HIS A 432 8.05 -16.15 -16.65
N TYR A 433 8.70 -17.08 -15.92
CA TYR A 433 9.97 -17.73 -16.33
C TYR A 433 9.95 -19.23 -15.99
#